data_c0ec3a6bdc05a44bcc2f2f448da92713
#
_entry.id   c0ec3a6bdc05a44bcc2f2f448da92713
#
_cell.length_a   1.000
_cell.length_b   1.000
_cell.length_c   1.000
_cell.angle_alpha   90.00
_cell.angle_beta   90.00
_cell.angle_gamma   90.00
#
_symmetry.space_group_name_H-M   'P 1'
#
loop_
_entity.id
_entity.type
_entity.pdbx_description
1 polymer ?
#
loop_
_entity_poly.entity_id
_entity_poly.type
_entity_poly.pdbx_seq_one_letter_code
_entity_poly.pdbx_strand_id
1 'polypeptide(L)'
;MEVTMQKRSYVLLLVLLLALGVHGAAAQDTVTLNILGRGDSWNPNNVYEPMIEEALGINLEYRMVPTGEYQEVRNVTMASGDLPDAIRVGPTEQVYSQYIDAGLLLPLNDLIESHPAVRDAYAPEVWEANTYSDGNIYHIPRITGVYPVSIAYRGDWADALGIEQPTTVEEFTAMMQAFQEQDPGGVGDALIPFVPNRLSGNDANMWLDPLTSPYGINFMTWVPSPEDPSRIVLAHSLPAFKDALAYVRQLYADGILDQTWGVSEDRGLFKFYAGVVGATTDWPQFDHLRTEAILGAFPDSNAEIRYIVGLEGPGGIQGGPQVTPNAQDLGTALTTAATPEEAQAFFDMLEWQYTDGYELMTMGVQDVTFDVGEDGIARRRGRDVVLEQTPDYDLYMLDRVFFAEPPAFFDYTRQNPSWNDVSDDMFGYVSEVLGSVPAHQVTNYLVNASDPVILDNLAAIESLVDEFYARAILTPDFDIDSEFEAFLQRLEANNLSAVTDAVNALNSVEAIDALGSAE
;
A
#
# COMPACT_ATOMS: atom_id res chain seq x y z
N MET A 1 51.45 -27.96 -44.64
CA MET A 1 50.80 -27.03 -45.62
C MET A 1 49.35 -27.40 -45.88
N GLU A 2 48.87 -28.55 -45.39
CA GLU A 2 47.47 -29.01 -45.55
C GLU A 2 46.46 -28.55 -44.48
N VAL A 3 46.92 -28.16 -43.29
CA VAL A 3 46.02 -27.74 -42.19
C VAL A 3 45.48 -26.32 -42.35
N THR A 4 46.12 -25.50 -43.21
CA THR A 4 45.72 -24.09 -43.42
C THR A 4 44.61 -23.90 -44.48
N MET A 5 44.40 -24.90 -45.33
CA MET A 5 43.36 -24.84 -46.38
C MET A 5 41.97 -25.26 -45.87
N GLN A 6 41.92 -26.17 -44.90
CA GLN A 6 40.62 -26.64 -44.33
C GLN A 6 39.92 -25.58 -43.49
N LYS A 7 40.64 -24.70 -42.77
CA LYS A 7 40.03 -23.61 -42.00
C LYS A 7 39.42 -22.48 -42.83
N ARG A 8 39.90 -22.27 -44.05
CA ARG A 8 39.36 -21.24 -44.95
C ARG A 8 38.03 -21.66 -45.62
N SER A 9 37.80 -22.95 -45.82
CA SER A 9 36.55 -23.47 -46.39
C SER A 9 35.39 -23.41 -45.40
N TYR A 10 35.62 -23.59 -44.11
CA TYR A 10 34.57 -23.49 -43.10
C TYR A 10 34.12 -22.04 -42.81
N VAL A 11 35.05 -21.08 -42.91
CA VAL A 11 34.73 -19.66 -42.74
C VAL A 11 33.90 -19.14 -43.94
N LEU A 12 34.17 -19.60 -45.17
CA LEU A 12 33.35 -19.22 -46.33
C LEU A 12 31.97 -19.88 -46.33
N LEU A 13 31.80 -21.09 -45.79
CA LEU A 13 30.53 -21.76 -45.66
C LEU A 13 29.64 -21.12 -44.55
N LEU A 14 30.25 -20.65 -43.45
CA LEU A 14 29.54 -19.94 -42.40
C LEU A 14 29.06 -18.54 -42.83
N VAL A 15 29.85 -17.83 -43.64
CA VAL A 15 29.48 -16.53 -44.18
C VAL A 15 28.42 -16.67 -45.29
N LEU A 16 28.38 -17.78 -46.02
CA LEU A 16 27.30 -18.01 -47.02
C LEU A 16 25.98 -18.47 -46.38
N LEU A 17 26.01 -19.13 -45.23
CA LEU A 17 24.82 -19.50 -44.47
C LEU A 17 24.22 -18.29 -43.72
N LEU A 18 25.03 -17.31 -43.31
CA LEU A 18 24.56 -16.03 -42.76
C LEU A 18 24.00 -15.08 -43.85
N ALA A 19 24.33 -15.25 -45.09
CA ALA A 19 23.83 -14.41 -46.19
C ALA A 19 22.50 -14.91 -46.82
N LEU A 20 22.02 -16.11 -46.45
CA LEU A 20 20.76 -16.68 -46.94
C LEU A 20 19.64 -16.65 -45.89
N GLY A 21 19.90 -16.13 -44.71
CA GLY A 21 18.94 -16.01 -43.59
C GLY A 21 18.24 -14.65 -43.50
N VAL A 22 18.50 -13.70 -44.39
CA VAL A 22 17.71 -12.47 -44.48
C VAL A 22 16.49 -12.75 -45.37
N HIS A 23 15.61 -13.62 -44.91
CA HIS A 23 14.21 -13.50 -45.29
C HIS A 23 13.68 -12.27 -44.55
N GLY A 24 13.19 -11.29 -45.28
CA GLY A 24 12.60 -10.10 -44.76
C GLY A 24 11.61 -10.46 -43.65
N ALA A 25 12.01 -10.28 -42.40
CA ALA A 25 11.07 -9.93 -41.40
C ALA A 25 10.43 -8.65 -41.93
N ALA A 26 9.17 -8.72 -42.34
CA ALA A 26 8.35 -7.54 -42.41
C ALA A 26 8.61 -6.85 -41.07
N ALA A 27 9.00 -5.58 -41.07
CA ALA A 27 9.04 -4.81 -39.86
C ALA A 27 7.63 -4.94 -39.28
N GLN A 28 7.49 -5.78 -38.25
CA GLN A 28 6.28 -5.83 -37.46
C GLN A 28 6.26 -4.46 -36.83
N ASP A 29 5.23 -3.68 -37.10
CA ASP A 29 5.09 -2.38 -36.42
C ASP A 29 5.19 -2.65 -34.92
N THR A 30 6.16 -2.02 -34.27
CA THR A 30 6.40 -2.21 -32.83
C THR A 30 5.14 -1.75 -32.09
N VAL A 31 4.56 -2.61 -31.26
CA VAL A 31 3.39 -2.28 -30.45
C VAL A 31 3.77 -1.17 -29.48
N THR A 32 2.96 -0.13 -29.39
CA THR A 32 3.14 0.97 -28.45
C THR A 32 2.03 0.91 -27.40
N LEU A 33 2.40 0.93 -26.12
CA LEU A 33 1.47 0.98 -24.99
C LEU A 33 1.42 2.39 -24.43
N ASN A 34 0.25 3.02 -24.48
CA ASN A 34 -0.01 4.33 -23.92
C ASN A 34 -0.59 4.19 -22.52
N ILE A 35 0.14 4.60 -21.51
CA ILE A 35 -0.17 4.33 -20.11
C ILE A 35 -0.35 5.62 -19.34
N LEU A 36 -1.52 5.81 -18.71
CA LEU A 36 -1.75 6.87 -17.77
C LEU A 36 -1.37 6.40 -16.36
N GLY A 37 -0.17 6.78 -15.94
CA GLY A 37 0.41 6.43 -14.65
C GLY A 37 0.35 7.56 -13.62
N ARG A 38 0.58 7.22 -12.36
CA ARG A 38 0.73 8.20 -11.26
C ARG A 38 2.12 8.10 -10.63
N GLY A 39 2.71 9.25 -10.30
CA GLY A 39 4.00 9.27 -9.59
C GLY A 39 4.61 10.65 -9.48
N ASP A 40 5.02 11.03 -8.27
CA ASP A 40 5.57 12.34 -7.97
C ASP A 40 7.05 12.48 -8.32
N SER A 41 7.75 11.33 -8.51
CA SER A 41 9.20 11.28 -8.73
C SER A 41 9.56 10.68 -10.11
N TRP A 42 8.69 10.84 -11.10
CA TRP A 42 8.97 10.30 -12.43
C TRP A 42 10.18 10.97 -13.09
N ASN A 43 11.16 10.17 -13.51
CA ASN A 43 12.30 10.62 -14.29
C ASN A 43 12.14 10.17 -15.74
N PRO A 44 11.93 11.07 -16.72
CA PRO A 44 11.79 10.68 -18.13
C PRO A 44 13.09 10.18 -18.76
N ASN A 45 14.23 10.29 -18.07
CA ASN A 45 15.52 9.76 -18.51
C ASN A 45 15.86 8.45 -17.81
N ASN A 46 14.91 7.78 -17.14
CA ASN A 46 15.17 6.52 -16.49
C ASN A 46 15.68 5.47 -17.48
N VAL A 47 16.53 4.56 -17.01
CA VAL A 47 17.14 3.52 -17.85
C VAL A 47 16.27 2.27 -17.98
N TYR A 48 15.28 2.12 -17.11
CA TYR A 48 14.50 0.88 -17.01
C TYR A 48 13.47 0.75 -18.14
N GLU A 49 12.83 1.86 -18.53
CA GLU A 49 11.89 1.89 -19.63
C GLU A 49 12.52 1.37 -20.93
N PRO A 50 13.69 1.89 -21.40
CA PRO A 50 14.38 1.35 -22.57
C PRO A 50 14.82 -0.12 -22.42
N MET A 51 15.14 -0.57 -21.19
CA MET A 51 15.51 -1.98 -20.96
C MET A 51 14.30 -2.91 -21.12
N ILE A 52 13.13 -2.48 -20.64
CA ILE A 52 11.88 -3.23 -20.81
C ILE A 52 11.46 -3.26 -22.29
N GLU A 53 11.56 -2.11 -22.97
CA GLU A 53 11.28 -2.00 -24.40
C GLU A 53 12.16 -2.92 -25.24
N GLU A 54 13.48 -2.96 -24.95
CA GLU A 54 14.41 -3.85 -25.65
C GLU A 54 14.12 -5.33 -25.38
N ALA A 55 13.81 -5.67 -24.10
CA ALA A 55 13.52 -7.06 -23.72
C ALA A 55 12.27 -7.61 -24.37
N LEU A 56 11.24 -6.78 -24.55
CA LEU A 56 9.92 -7.20 -25.02
C LEU A 56 9.64 -6.83 -26.50
N GLY A 57 10.45 -5.96 -27.10
CA GLY A 57 10.23 -5.47 -28.46
C GLY A 57 8.98 -4.59 -28.60
N ILE A 58 8.66 -3.81 -27.57
CA ILE A 58 7.52 -2.88 -27.51
C ILE A 58 8.02 -1.45 -27.33
N ASN A 59 7.13 -0.46 -27.46
CA ASN A 59 7.37 0.91 -27.03
C ASN A 59 6.43 1.24 -25.85
N LEU A 60 6.92 2.00 -24.89
CA LEU A 60 6.16 2.45 -23.72
C LEU A 60 6.01 3.97 -23.76
N GLU A 61 4.80 4.48 -23.74
CA GLU A 61 4.49 5.90 -23.64
C GLU A 61 3.76 6.17 -22.33
N TYR A 62 4.50 6.68 -21.32
CA TYR A 62 3.97 7.02 -20.03
C TYR A 62 3.52 8.48 -19.96
N ARG A 63 2.24 8.70 -19.71
CA ARG A 63 1.73 9.97 -19.23
C ARG A 63 1.65 9.93 -17.72
N MET A 64 2.71 10.40 -17.04
CA MET A 64 2.77 10.40 -15.58
C MET A 64 2.14 11.67 -15.01
N VAL A 65 1.31 11.50 -13.97
CA VAL A 65 0.58 12.57 -13.30
C VAL A 65 0.93 12.54 -11.81
N PRO A 66 1.10 13.71 -11.16
CA PRO A 66 1.28 13.75 -9.70
C PRO A 66 0.19 12.97 -8.97
N THR A 67 0.58 12.26 -7.91
CA THR A 67 -0.33 11.36 -7.18
C THR A 67 -1.60 12.05 -6.72
N GLY A 68 -1.51 13.28 -6.22
CA GLY A 68 -2.66 14.07 -5.76
C GLY A 68 -3.62 14.55 -6.86
N GLU A 69 -3.17 14.58 -8.12
CA GLU A 69 -3.96 15.06 -9.27
C GLU A 69 -4.51 13.90 -10.11
N TYR A 70 -4.04 12.67 -9.85
CA TYR A 70 -4.27 11.54 -10.73
C TYR A 70 -5.76 11.23 -10.96
N GLN A 71 -6.56 11.21 -9.92
CA GLN A 71 -7.99 10.88 -10.03
C GLN A 71 -8.74 11.89 -10.91
N GLU A 72 -8.47 13.19 -10.73
CA GLU A 72 -9.09 14.24 -11.54
C GLU A 72 -8.67 14.13 -13.01
N VAL A 73 -7.37 14.01 -13.27
CA VAL A 73 -6.85 13.90 -14.65
C VAL A 73 -7.36 12.63 -15.33
N ARG A 74 -7.37 11.47 -14.64
CA ARG A 74 -7.93 10.23 -15.16
C ARG A 74 -9.40 10.40 -15.51
N ASN A 75 -10.22 10.93 -14.60
CA ASN A 75 -11.66 11.09 -14.83
C ASN A 75 -11.94 12.01 -16.02
N VAL A 76 -11.20 13.10 -16.18
CA VAL A 76 -11.30 13.99 -17.35
C VAL A 76 -10.86 13.26 -18.63
N THR A 77 -9.77 12.52 -18.58
CA THR A 77 -9.25 11.74 -19.72
C THR A 77 -10.28 10.70 -20.16
N MET A 78 -10.83 9.91 -19.25
CA MET A 78 -11.85 8.92 -19.53
C MET A 78 -13.14 9.54 -20.11
N ALA A 79 -13.56 10.68 -19.58
CA ALA A 79 -14.75 11.40 -20.09
C ALA A 79 -14.54 12.06 -21.45
N SER A 80 -13.31 12.39 -21.84
CA SER A 80 -12.99 13.01 -23.12
C SER A 80 -13.08 12.03 -24.31
N GLY A 81 -12.98 10.71 -24.02
CA GLY A 81 -12.91 9.66 -25.04
C GLY A 81 -11.52 9.48 -25.67
N ASP A 82 -10.51 10.22 -25.23
CA ASP A 82 -9.10 10.04 -25.60
C ASP A 82 -8.45 9.05 -24.62
N LEU A 83 -8.88 7.79 -24.71
CA LEU A 83 -8.53 6.77 -23.74
C LEU A 83 -7.08 6.28 -23.94
N PRO A 84 -6.28 6.21 -22.87
CA PRO A 84 -5.02 5.45 -22.88
C PRO A 84 -5.30 3.95 -22.88
N ASP A 85 -4.31 3.12 -23.19
CA ASP A 85 -4.46 1.66 -23.17
C ASP A 85 -4.61 1.12 -21.75
N ALA A 86 -3.88 1.68 -20.81
CA ALA A 86 -3.93 1.28 -19.41
C ALA A 86 -4.08 2.45 -18.44
N ILE A 87 -4.84 2.22 -17.38
CA ILE A 87 -5.07 3.17 -16.26
C ILE A 87 -4.98 2.45 -14.92
N ARG A 88 -4.74 3.21 -13.85
CA ARG A 88 -4.94 2.72 -12.47
C ARG A 88 -6.35 3.08 -11.99
N VAL A 89 -7.10 2.04 -11.64
CA VAL A 89 -8.44 2.14 -11.08
C VAL A 89 -8.76 0.81 -10.37
N GLY A 90 -9.66 0.81 -9.43
CA GLY A 90 -10.06 -0.43 -8.76
C GLY A 90 -11.37 -0.32 -8.00
N PRO A 91 -11.81 -1.42 -7.39
CA PRO A 91 -13.12 -1.54 -6.74
C PRO A 91 -13.37 -0.56 -5.60
N THR A 92 -12.33 -0.01 -5.00
CA THR A 92 -12.44 0.99 -3.92
C THR A 92 -12.84 2.39 -4.43
N GLU A 93 -12.90 2.59 -5.75
CA GLU A 93 -13.27 3.87 -6.35
C GLU A 93 -14.65 3.80 -7.02
N GLN A 94 -15.54 4.70 -6.68
CA GLN A 94 -16.90 4.78 -7.27
C GLN A 94 -16.89 4.84 -8.81
N VAL A 95 -15.87 5.45 -9.41
CA VAL A 95 -15.76 5.56 -10.87
C VAL A 95 -15.48 4.22 -11.56
N TYR A 96 -15.03 3.20 -10.81
CA TYR A 96 -14.71 1.89 -11.38
C TYR A 96 -15.95 1.23 -12.00
N SER A 97 -17.05 1.13 -11.25
CA SER A 97 -18.32 0.61 -11.79
C SER A 97 -18.86 1.46 -12.94
N GLN A 98 -18.74 2.79 -12.83
CA GLN A 98 -19.17 3.70 -13.90
C GLN A 98 -18.40 3.46 -15.21
N TYR A 99 -17.10 3.17 -15.15
CA TYR A 99 -16.31 2.85 -16.33
C TYR A 99 -16.68 1.49 -16.93
N ILE A 100 -16.99 0.48 -16.09
CA ILE A 100 -17.47 -0.82 -16.53
C ILE A 100 -18.83 -0.68 -17.23
N ASP A 101 -19.79 -0.03 -16.57
CA ASP A 101 -21.16 0.17 -17.09
C ASP A 101 -21.18 0.99 -18.37
N ALA A 102 -20.25 1.93 -18.53
CA ALA A 102 -20.05 2.71 -19.76
C ALA A 102 -19.31 1.93 -20.87
N GLY A 103 -18.85 0.70 -20.61
CA GLY A 103 -18.09 -0.10 -21.57
C GLY A 103 -16.72 0.49 -21.92
N LEU A 104 -16.06 1.14 -20.95
CA LEU A 104 -14.75 1.77 -21.14
C LEU A 104 -13.59 0.85 -20.73
N LEU A 105 -13.85 -0.24 -19.99
CA LEU A 105 -12.83 -1.19 -19.56
C LEU A 105 -12.96 -2.53 -20.30
N LEU A 106 -11.83 -3.19 -20.58
CA LEU A 106 -11.78 -4.51 -21.20
C LEU A 106 -11.95 -5.61 -20.12
N PRO A 107 -12.75 -6.66 -20.40
CA PRO A 107 -12.73 -7.87 -19.59
C PRO A 107 -11.40 -8.62 -19.81
N LEU A 108 -10.78 -9.05 -18.72
CA LEU A 108 -9.41 -9.58 -18.71
C LEU A 108 -9.33 -11.11 -18.52
N ASN A 109 -10.46 -11.81 -18.34
CA ASN A 109 -10.49 -13.23 -18.01
C ASN A 109 -9.63 -14.10 -18.94
N ASP A 110 -9.80 -13.96 -20.27
CA ASP A 110 -9.07 -14.75 -21.26
C ASP A 110 -7.56 -14.43 -21.25
N LEU A 111 -7.21 -13.16 -21.02
CA LEU A 111 -5.82 -12.73 -20.91
C LEU A 111 -5.17 -13.29 -19.64
N ILE A 112 -5.86 -13.27 -18.51
CA ILE A 112 -5.37 -13.87 -17.24
C ILE A 112 -5.13 -15.37 -17.42
N GLU A 113 -6.09 -16.10 -18.03
CA GLU A 113 -5.95 -17.54 -18.26
C GLU A 113 -4.81 -17.90 -19.22
N SER A 114 -4.51 -17.04 -20.19
CA SER A 114 -3.42 -17.26 -21.15
C SER A 114 -2.03 -16.88 -20.62
N HIS A 115 -1.93 -16.23 -19.44
CA HIS A 115 -0.67 -15.81 -18.79
C HIS A 115 -0.52 -16.45 -17.41
N PRO A 116 0.02 -17.68 -17.34
CA PRO A 116 0.07 -18.45 -16.09
C PRO A 116 0.81 -17.76 -14.94
N ALA A 117 1.90 -17.02 -15.19
CA ALA A 117 2.62 -16.35 -14.12
C ALA A 117 1.82 -15.19 -13.53
N VAL A 118 1.01 -14.50 -14.34
CA VAL A 118 0.07 -13.48 -13.86
C VAL A 118 -1.06 -14.12 -13.05
N ARG A 119 -1.67 -15.18 -13.59
CA ARG A 119 -2.75 -15.90 -12.90
C ARG A 119 -2.31 -16.46 -11.56
N ASP A 120 -1.18 -17.18 -11.56
CA ASP A 120 -0.68 -17.93 -10.41
C ASP A 120 0.04 -17.03 -9.37
N ALA A 121 0.26 -15.73 -9.71
CA ALA A 121 0.75 -14.74 -8.77
C ALA A 121 -0.25 -14.40 -7.66
N TYR A 122 -1.53 -14.73 -7.87
CA TYR A 122 -2.61 -14.42 -6.93
C TYR A 122 -3.34 -15.70 -6.51
N ALA A 123 -3.71 -15.77 -5.23
CA ALA A 123 -4.56 -16.85 -4.75
C ALA A 123 -5.94 -16.81 -5.44
N PRO A 124 -6.59 -17.96 -5.67
CA PRO A 124 -7.90 -18.01 -6.33
C PRO A 124 -8.95 -17.08 -5.71
N GLU A 125 -8.92 -16.94 -4.39
CA GLU A 125 -9.84 -16.11 -3.61
C GLU A 125 -9.70 -14.62 -3.95
N VAL A 126 -8.48 -14.19 -4.34
CA VAL A 126 -8.23 -12.81 -4.78
C VAL A 126 -8.93 -12.55 -6.12
N TRP A 127 -8.82 -13.49 -7.05
CA TRP A 127 -9.54 -13.38 -8.33
C TRP A 127 -11.05 -13.40 -8.15
N GLU A 128 -11.57 -14.28 -7.26
CA GLU A 128 -12.99 -14.34 -6.93
C GLU A 128 -13.49 -13.00 -6.37
N ALA A 129 -12.76 -12.42 -5.42
CA ALA A 129 -13.10 -11.14 -4.80
C ALA A 129 -13.07 -9.95 -5.77
N ASN A 130 -12.24 -10.02 -6.83
CA ASN A 130 -12.10 -8.98 -7.84
C ASN A 130 -12.92 -9.27 -9.12
N THR A 131 -13.76 -10.31 -9.10
CA THR A 131 -14.70 -10.61 -10.18
C THR A 131 -15.94 -9.71 -10.03
N TYR A 132 -16.26 -8.97 -11.09
CA TYR A 132 -17.43 -8.09 -11.12
C TYR A 132 -18.74 -8.91 -11.22
N SER A 133 -19.88 -8.27 -10.93
CA SER A 133 -21.19 -8.93 -10.88
C SER A 133 -21.63 -9.61 -12.18
N ASP A 134 -21.03 -9.28 -13.31
CA ASP A 134 -21.26 -9.91 -14.61
C ASP A 134 -20.35 -11.14 -14.88
N GLY A 135 -19.49 -11.50 -13.92
CA GLY A 135 -18.56 -12.63 -14.00
C GLY A 135 -17.22 -12.29 -14.66
N ASN A 136 -16.97 -11.03 -15.00
CA ASN A 136 -15.72 -10.60 -15.60
C ASN A 136 -14.79 -9.95 -14.56
N ILE A 137 -13.48 -10.03 -14.84
CA ILE A 137 -12.41 -9.30 -14.14
C ILE A 137 -12.00 -8.14 -15.04
N TYR A 138 -11.96 -6.92 -14.51
CA TYR A 138 -11.68 -5.70 -15.28
C TYR A 138 -10.37 -5.01 -14.85
N HIS A 139 -9.66 -5.54 -13.87
CA HIS A 139 -8.36 -5.03 -13.46
C HIS A 139 -7.48 -6.14 -12.91
N ILE A 140 -6.17 -5.96 -12.99
CA ILE A 140 -5.20 -6.76 -12.26
C ILE A 140 -5.06 -6.13 -10.88
N PRO A 141 -5.42 -6.84 -9.79
CA PRO A 141 -5.38 -6.27 -8.46
C PRO A 141 -3.95 -5.98 -8.04
N ARG A 142 -3.76 -4.87 -7.34
CA ARG A 142 -2.54 -4.64 -6.60
C ARG A 142 -2.71 -5.23 -5.21
N ILE A 143 -2.02 -6.30 -4.90
CA ILE A 143 -1.95 -6.78 -3.53
C ILE A 143 -0.93 -5.91 -2.80
N THR A 144 -1.41 -4.92 -2.11
CA THR A 144 -0.63 -4.34 -1.03
C THR A 144 -0.64 -5.36 0.09
N GLY A 145 0.53 -5.85 0.50
CA GLY A 145 0.65 -6.67 1.71
C GLY A 145 0.00 -5.94 2.89
N VAL A 146 -0.30 -6.67 3.95
CA VAL A 146 -0.75 -6.05 5.19
C VAL A 146 0.29 -5.02 5.61
N TYR A 147 -0.02 -3.75 5.41
CA TYR A 147 0.78 -2.67 5.98
C TYR A 147 0.27 -2.42 7.40
N PRO A 148 0.93 -2.99 8.42
CA PRO A 148 0.49 -2.80 9.78
C PRO A 148 0.79 -1.36 10.17
N VAL A 149 -0.22 -0.48 10.12
CA VAL A 149 -0.09 0.82 10.76
C VAL A 149 0.15 0.56 12.24
N SER A 150 1.33 0.91 12.71
CA SER A 150 1.81 0.65 14.07
C SER A 150 2.22 1.96 14.73
N ILE A 151 2.38 1.97 16.03
CA ILE A 151 2.97 3.12 16.73
C ILE A 151 4.48 2.97 16.67
N ALA A 152 5.16 3.89 16.00
CA ALA A 152 6.60 4.06 16.05
C ALA A 152 6.95 5.04 17.16
N TYR A 153 7.83 4.69 18.12
CA TYR A 153 8.19 5.57 19.23
C TYR A 153 9.71 5.60 19.45
N ARG A 154 10.18 6.65 20.10
CA ARG A 154 11.58 6.83 20.52
C ARG A 154 11.90 5.87 21.66
N GLY A 155 12.49 4.71 21.31
CA GLY A 155 12.94 3.71 22.27
C GLY A 155 14.04 4.24 23.20
N ASP A 156 14.96 5.02 22.68
CA ASP A 156 16.00 5.69 23.46
C ASP A 156 15.45 6.67 24.51
N TRP A 157 14.33 7.34 24.24
CA TRP A 157 13.64 8.18 25.23
C TRP A 157 12.98 7.34 26.33
N ALA A 158 12.34 6.22 25.94
CA ALA A 158 11.76 5.30 26.90
C ALA A 158 12.83 4.71 27.83
N ASP A 159 13.98 4.28 27.28
CA ASP A 159 15.11 3.76 28.06
C ASP A 159 15.69 4.80 29.03
N ALA A 160 15.83 6.06 28.57
CA ALA A 160 16.31 7.15 29.44
C ALA A 160 15.40 7.38 30.65
N LEU A 161 14.12 7.06 30.55
CA LEU A 161 13.14 7.18 31.64
C LEU A 161 12.88 5.84 32.37
N GLY A 162 13.48 4.73 31.91
CA GLY A 162 13.26 3.40 32.46
C GLY A 162 11.84 2.86 32.22
N ILE A 163 11.23 3.24 31.09
CA ILE A 163 9.89 2.82 30.69
C ILE A 163 10.00 1.60 29.77
N GLU A 164 9.32 0.52 30.11
CA GLU A 164 9.19 -0.66 29.25
C GLU A 164 8.21 -0.40 28.10
N GLN A 165 8.25 -1.23 27.05
CA GLN A 165 7.31 -1.13 25.93
C GLN A 165 5.87 -1.27 26.41
N PRO A 166 4.99 -0.29 26.11
CA PRO A 166 3.60 -0.36 26.50
C PRO A 166 2.88 -1.50 25.77
N THR A 167 1.99 -2.15 26.52
CA THR A 167 1.11 -3.23 26.02
C THR A 167 -0.36 -2.86 26.08
N THR A 168 -0.71 -1.81 26.85
CA THR A 168 -2.08 -1.32 27.02
C THR A 168 -2.19 0.16 26.64
N VAL A 169 -3.41 0.62 26.38
CA VAL A 169 -3.67 2.04 26.08
C VAL A 169 -3.32 2.96 27.26
N GLU A 170 -3.47 2.47 28.49
CA GLU A 170 -3.11 3.19 29.71
C GLU A 170 -1.59 3.34 29.83
N GLU A 171 -0.82 2.27 29.59
CA GLU A 171 0.64 2.31 29.62
C GLU A 171 1.20 3.21 28.50
N PHE A 172 0.62 3.17 27.30
CA PHE A 172 0.97 4.09 26.22
C PHE A 172 0.71 5.55 26.61
N THR A 173 -0.45 5.84 27.18
CA THR A 173 -0.79 7.19 27.66
C THR A 173 0.20 7.67 28.72
N ALA A 174 0.55 6.80 29.68
CA ALA A 174 1.52 7.12 30.73
C ALA A 174 2.92 7.39 30.16
N MET A 175 3.35 6.62 29.14
CA MET A 175 4.62 6.87 28.45
C MET A 175 4.62 8.24 27.75
N MET A 176 3.56 8.60 27.06
CA MET A 176 3.44 9.90 26.38
C MET A 176 3.43 11.06 27.38
N GLN A 177 2.74 10.91 28.50
CA GLN A 177 2.77 11.89 29.60
C GLN A 177 4.19 12.06 30.18
N ALA A 178 4.90 10.95 30.38
CA ALA A 178 6.28 10.99 30.85
C ALA A 178 7.21 11.69 29.85
N PHE A 179 7.04 11.48 28.55
CA PHE A 179 7.79 12.22 27.52
C PHE A 179 7.48 13.72 27.60
N GLN A 180 6.20 14.09 27.74
CA GLN A 180 5.78 15.49 27.87
C GLN A 180 6.36 16.19 29.09
N GLU A 181 6.33 15.52 30.25
CA GLU A 181 6.74 16.10 31.53
C GLU A 181 8.26 16.16 31.72
N GLN A 182 9.00 15.18 31.18
CA GLN A 182 10.42 15.00 31.47
C GLN A 182 11.35 15.39 30.32
N ASP A 183 10.81 15.60 29.12
CA ASP A 183 11.55 16.01 27.92
C ASP A 183 12.88 15.22 27.75
N PRO A 184 12.83 13.89 27.61
CA PRO A 184 14.04 13.06 27.51
C PRO A 184 14.89 13.37 26.27
N GLY A 185 14.30 14.00 25.26
CA GLY A 185 15.00 14.47 24.07
C GLY A 185 15.69 15.82 24.24
N GLY A 186 15.39 16.58 25.30
CA GLY A 186 15.91 17.92 25.52
C GLY A 186 15.48 18.94 24.47
N VAL A 187 14.31 18.76 23.87
CA VAL A 187 13.79 19.57 22.76
C VAL A 187 12.99 20.80 23.21
N GLY A 188 12.66 20.87 24.51
CA GLY A 188 11.98 22.01 25.11
C GLY A 188 10.57 22.23 24.59
N ASP A 189 10.21 23.49 24.32
CA ASP A 189 8.87 23.88 23.84
C ASP A 189 8.48 23.27 22.49
N ALA A 190 9.43 22.66 21.76
CA ALA A 190 9.16 22.02 20.48
C ALA A 190 8.68 20.57 20.63
N LEU A 191 8.68 20.02 21.87
CA LEU A 191 8.29 18.63 22.12
C LEU A 191 6.83 18.38 21.74
N ILE A 192 6.61 17.35 20.95
CA ILE A 192 5.31 16.78 20.65
C ILE A 192 5.32 15.33 21.12
N PRO A 193 4.53 14.94 22.15
CA PRO A 193 4.55 13.55 22.60
C PRO A 193 4.12 12.57 21.53
N PHE A 194 3.01 12.85 20.83
CA PHE A 194 2.47 11.98 19.79
C PHE A 194 1.87 12.75 18.61
N VAL A 195 2.18 12.33 17.40
CA VAL A 195 1.56 12.83 16.18
C VAL A 195 1.25 11.68 15.20
N PRO A 196 -0.01 11.44 14.83
CA PRO A 196 -0.33 10.48 13.76
C PRO A 196 0.24 10.94 12.42
N ASN A 197 0.73 10.00 11.63
CA ASN A 197 1.18 10.29 10.29
C ASN A 197 -0.04 10.51 9.39
N ARG A 198 -0.30 11.75 9.00
CA ARG A 198 -1.41 12.09 8.11
C ARG A 198 -0.95 12.05 6.65
N LEU A 199 -1.64 11.28 5.83
CA LEU A 199 -1.62 11.44 4.39
C LEU A 199 -2.72 12.44 3.99
N SER A 200 -2.50 13.21 2.94
CA SER A 200 -3.52 14.08 2.39
C SER A 200 -4.65 13.24 1.80
N GLY A 201 -5.91 13.53 2.12
CA GLY A 201 -7.09 12.84 1.61
C GLY A 201 -7.90 12.14 2.70
N ASN A 202 -8.81 11.26 2.28
CA ASN A 202 -9.75 10.54 3.15
C ASN A 202 -9.08 9.54 4.12
N ASP A 203 -7.78 9.26 3.96
CA ASP A 203 -7.05 8.25 4.74
C ASP A 203 -6.56 8.77 6.11
N ALA A 204 -6.91 10.00 6.50
CA ALA A 204 -6.39 10.62 7.73
C ALA A 204 -6.71 9.80 8.99
N ASN A 205 -7.85 9.14 9.03
CA ASN A 205 -8.32 8.39 10.20
C ASN A 205 -7.69 7.00 10.33
N MET A 206 -7.24 6.39 9.23
CA MET A 206 -6.48 5.14 9.27
C MET A 206 -5.23 5.25 10.17
N TRP A 207 -4.62 6.43 10.24
CA TRP A 207 -3.46 6.67 11.09
C TRP A 207 -3.80 6.76 12.58
N LEU A 208 -5.08 6.76 12.94
CA LEU A 208 -5.55 6.64 14.32
C LEU A 208 -5.86 5.18 14.69
N ASP A 209 -5.87 4.25 13.75
CA ASP A 209 -6.19 2.84 14.00
C ASP A 209 -5.41 2.22 15.17
N PRO A 210 -4.11 2.48 15.37
CA PRO A 210 -3.41 1.95 16.52
C PRO A 210 -3.96 2.41 17.88
N LEU A 211 -4.69 3.53 17.92
CA LEU A 211 -5.35 4.06 19.11
C LEU A 211 -6.82 3.65 19.21
N THR A 212 -7.49 3.35 18.10
CA THR A 212 -8.92 3.03 18.07
C THR A 212 -9.19 1.53 17.99
N SER A 213 -8.26 0.75 17.40
CA SER A 213 -8.37 -0.71 17.33
C SER A 213 -8.46 -1.41 18.70
N PRO A 214 -7.87 -0.89 19.81
CA PRO A 214 -8.09 -1.43 21.15
C PRO A 214 -9.54 -1.35 21.65
N TYR A 215 -10.37 -0.60 20.94
CA TYR A 215 -11.82 -0.51 21.17
C TYR A 215 -12.62 -1.30 20.10
N GLY A 216 -11.93 -2.07 19.25
CA GLY A 216 -12.57 -2.80 18.14
C GLY A 216 -12.92 -1.93 16.93
N ILE A 217 -12.32 -0.74 16.80
CA ILE A 217 -12.59 0.22 15.73
C ILE A 217 -11.32 0.43 14.90
N ASN A 218 -11.34 -0.04 13.66
CA ASN A 218 -10.36 0.32 12.64
C ASN A 218 -11.08 1.09 11.52
N PHE A 219 -10.35 1.87 10.75
CA PHE A 219 -10.93 2.68 9.68
C PHE A 219 -11.76 1.84 8.71
N MET A 220 -13.02 2.22 8.54
CA MET A 220 -14.01 1.57 7.64
C MET A 220 -14.13 0.05 7.79
N THR A 221 -13.87 -0.48 8.99
CA THR A 221 -13.94 -1.92 9.24
C THR A 221 -15.38 -2.39 9.42
N TRP A 222 -15.69 -3.51 8.79
CA TRP A 222 -16.94 -4.24 8.93
C TRP A 222 -16.69 -5.48 9.78
N VAL A 223 -17.46 -5.63 10.85
CA VAL A 223 -17.22 -6.64 11.90
C VAL A 223 -18.52 -7.37 12.28
N PRO A 224 -18.45 -8.57 12.85
CA PRO A 224 -19.62 -9.21 13.45
C PRO A 224 -20.27 -8.31 14.50
N SER A 225 -21.58 -8.20 14.46
CA SER A 225 -22.35 -7.43 15.45
C SER A 225 -22.21 -8.06 16.84
N PRO A 226 -21.94 -7.29 17.91
CA PRO A 226 -21.94 -7.81 19.27
C PRO A 226 -23.32 -8.34 19.73
N GLU A 227 -24.40 -7.86 19.14
CA GLU A 227 -25.78 -8.28 19.46
C GLU A 227 -26.20 -9.53 18.70
N ASP A 228 -25.73 -9.69 17.47
CA ASP A 228 -25.96 -10.84 16.59
C ASP A 228 -24.68 -11.15 15.79
N PRO A 229 -23.81 -12.03 16.29
CA PRO A 229 -22.56 -12.35 15.61
C PRO A 229 -22.71 -12.98 14.22
N SER A 230 -23.90 -13.41 13.84
CA SER A 230 -24.17 -13.85 12.47
C SER A 230 -24.40 -12.70 11.47
N ARG A 231 -24.43 -11.47 11.96
CA ARG A 231 -24.63 -10.25 11.15
C ARG A 231 -23.39 -9.37 11.20
N ILE A 232 -22.90 -8.98 10.04
CA ILE A 232 -21.81 -8.03 9.87
C ILE A 232 -22.38 -6.60 9.89
N VAL A 233 -21.70 -5.69 10.57
CA VAL A 233 -22.07 -4.27 10.67
C VAL A 233 -20.83 -3.39 10.54
N LEU A 234 -21.01 -2.14 10.16
CA LEU A 234 -19.94 -1.14 10.18
C LEU A 234 -19.52 -0.87 11.64
N ALA A 235 -18.25 -1.08 11.98
CA ALA A 235 -17.73 -0.91 13.34
C ALA A 235 -18.03 0.50 13.90
N HIS A 236 -18.00 1.53 13.06
CA HIS A 236 -18.30 2.92 13.41
C HIS A 236 -19.77 3.18 13.79
N SER A 237 -20.68 2.23 13.52
CA SER A 237 -22.07 2.31 14.01
C SER A 237 -22.23 1.76 15.43
N LEU A 238 -21.21 1.16 16.01
CA LEU A 238 -21.23 0.55 17.34
C LEU A 238 -20.96 1.58 18.45
N PRO A 239 -21.53 1.40 19.66
CA PRO A 239 -21.23 2.26 20.81
C PRO A 239 -19.73 2.37 21.14
N ALA A 240 -18.95 1.32 20.90
CA ALA A 240 -17.51 1.31 21.10
C ALA A 240 -16.76 2.41 20.32
N PHE A 241 -17.33 2.90 19.22
CA PHE A 241 -16.77 4.04 18.49
C PHE A 241 -16.76 5.34 19.33
N LYS A 242 -17.76 5.55 20.16
CA LYS A 242 -17.78 6.68 21.10
C LYS A 242 -16.63 6.60 22.10
N ASP A 243 -16.38 5.40 22.63
CA ASP A 243 -15.33 5.18 23.64
C ASP A 243 -13.95 5.39 23.01
N ALA A 244 -13.73 4.90 21.79
CA ALA A 244 -12.51 5.14 21.02
C ALA A 244 -12.27 6.65 20.78
N LEU A 245 -13.30 7.36 20.34
CA LEU A 245 -13.20 8.82 20.13
C LEU A 245 -12.98 9.59 21.43
N ALA A 246 -13.61 9.19 22.53
CA ALA A 246 -13.40 9.80 23.83
C ALA A 246 -11.94 9.66 24.28
N TYR A 247 -11.32 8.51 24.04
CA TYR A 247 -9.91 8.28 24.31
C TYR A 247 -9.01 9.20 23.47
N VAL A 248 -9.17 9.22 22.14
CA VAL A 248 -8.34 10.07 21.25
C VAL A 248 -8.54 11.56 21.58
N ARG A 249 -9.79 11.97 21.87
CA ARG A 249 -10.12 13.33 22.31
C ARG A 249 -9.42 13.69 23.61
N GLN A 250 -9.33 12.75 24.55
CA GLN A 250 -8.62 12.99 25.82
C GLN A 250 -7.13 13.22 25.57
N LEU A 251 -6.48 12.42 24.71
CA LEU A 251 -5.08 12.65 24.32
C LEU A 251 -4.88 14.05 23.69
N TYR A 252 -5.84 14.50 22.89
CA TYR A 252 -5.81 15.84 22.32
C TYR A 252 -5.99 16.93 23.38
N ALA A 253 -6.94 16.77 24.29
CA ALA A 253 -7.22 17.72 25.38
C ALA A 253 -6.04 17.85 26.36
N ASP A 254 -5.32 16.74 26.62
CA ASP A 254 -4.15 16.71 27.50
C ASP A 254 -2.87 17.23 26.81
N GLY A 255 -2.95 17.62 25.53
CA GLY A 255 -1.81 18.08 24.74
C GLY A 255 -0.81 16.99 24.37
N ILE A 256 -1.18 15.73 24.53
CA ILE A 256 -0.39 14.57 24.10
C ILE A 256 -0.42 14.47 22.58
N LEU A 257 -1.62 14.48 21.99
CA LEU A 257 -1.78 14.49 20.54
C LEU A 257 -1.49 15.89 19.99
N ASP A 258 -0.73 15.97 18.91
CA ASP A 258 -0.33 17.22 18.26
C ASP A 258 -1.52 18.16 18.01
N GLN A 259 -1.45 19.34 18.59
CA GLN A 259 -2.52 20.35 18.53
C GLN A 259 -2.74 20.91 17.12
N THR A 260 -1.80 20.71 16.21
CA THR A 260 -1.90 21.14 14.80
C THR A 260 -2.29 20.01 13.86
N TRP A 261 -2.44 18.77 14.35
CA TRP A 261 -2.70 17.58 13.52
C TRP A 261 -3.92 17.74 12.60
N GLY A 262 -5.02 18.30 13.09
CA GLY A 262 -6.26 18.46 12.32
C GLY A 262 -6.23 19.56 11.24
N VAL A 263 -5.23 20.44 11.24
CA VAL A 263 -5.14 21.62 10.36
C VAL A 263 -3.81 21.72 9.60
N SER A 264 -2.81 20.92 9.96
CA SER A 264 -1.51 20.89 9.28
C SER A 264 -1.62 20.09 7.99
N GLU A 265 -1.08 20.60 6.91
CA GLU A 265 -0.86 19.86 5.66
C GLU A 265 0.40 18.98 5.74
N ASP A 266 1.27 19.25 6.72
CA ASP A 266 2.50 18.49 6.92
C ASP A 266 2.19 17.11 7.50
N ARG A 267 2.87 16.10 6.95
CA ARG A 267 2.83 14.74 7.50
C ARG A 267 3.50 14.73 8.87
N GLY A 268 2.84 14.12 9.87
CA GLY A 268 3.40 13.94 11.21
C GLY A 268 4.78 13.28 11.21
N LEU A 269 5.01 12.40 10.25
CA LEU A 269 6.29 11.74 10.02
C LEU A 269 7.46 12.72 9.83
N PHE A 270 7.26 13.85 9.15
CA PHE A 270 8.34 14.85 8.98
C PHE A 270 8.71 15.52 10.30
N LYS A 271 7.75 15.73 11.19
CA LYS A 271 8.02 16.21 12.55
C LYS A 271 8.81 15.17 13.36
N PHE A 272 8.50 13.88 13.16
CA PHE A 272 9.24 12.78 13.77
C PHE A 272 10.71 12.75 13.29
N TYR A 273 10.94 12.90 11.98
CA TYR A 273 12.31 13.03 11.42
C TYR A 273 13.06 14.25 11.94
N ALA A 274 12.35 15.33 12.25
CA ALA A 274 12.96 16.49 12.89
C ALA A 274 13.37 16.25 14.35
N GLY A 275 13.14 15.05 14.89
CA GLY A 275 13.61 14.62 16.21
C GLY A 275 12.88 15.25 17.40
N VAL A 276 11.77 15.97 17.14
CA VAL A 276 11.01 16.67 18.21
C VAL A 276 9.78 15.91 18.68
N VAL A 277 9.52 14.73 18.13
CA VAL A 277 8.33 13.91 18.41
C VAL A 277 8.71 12.65 19.17
N GLY A 278 7.95 12.31 20.20
CA GLY A 278 8.13 11.10 21.00
C GLY A 278 7.61 9.83 20.32
N ALA A 279 6.44 9.92 19.66
CA ALA A 279 5.86 8.82 18.91
C ALA A 279 5.02 9.29 17.72
N THR A 280 4.93 8.45 16.71
CA THR A 280 4.10 8.65 15.51
C THR A 280 3.43 7.33 15.12
N THR A 281 2.53 7.36 14.15
CA THR A 281 2.05 6.14 13.50
C THR A 281 2.77 5.94 12.18
N ASP A 282 3.26 4.74 11.92
CA ASP A 282 4.00 4.43 10.69
C ASP A 282 4.00 2.92 10.41
N TRP A 283 4.63 2.55 9.32
CA TRP A 283 4.81 1.18 8.86
C TRP A 283 6.20 0.66 9.25
N PRO A 284 6.31 -0.41 10.06
CA PRO A 284 7.59 -0.94 10.53
C PRO A 284 8.57 -1.33 9.42
N GLN A 285 8.07 -1.76 8.27
CA GLN A 285 8.90 -2.17 7.14
C GLN A 285 9.80 -1.06 6.57
N PHE A 286 9.56 0.19 6.94
CA PHE A 286 10.40 1.33 6.52
C PHE A 286 11.28 1.88 7.65
N ASP A 287 11.49 1.11 8.72
CA ASP A 287 12.23 1.55 9.91
C ASP A 287 13.63 2.08 9.59
N HIS A 288 14.37 1.38 8.71
CA HIS A 288 15.73 1.79 8.31
C HIS A 288 15.76 3.22 7.76
N LEU A 289 14.78 3.61 6.92
CA LEU A 289 14.70 4.97 6.38
C LEU A 289 14.42 6.00 7.46
N ARG A 290 13.64 5.61 8.49
CA ARG A 290 13.25 6.49 9.59
C ARG A 290 14.42 6.73 10.53
N THR A 291 15.10 5.65 10.92
CA THR A 291 16.27 5.69 11.78
C THR A 291 17.40 6.50 11.13
N GLU A 292 17.68 6.26 9.85
CA GLU A 292 18.68 7.03 9.09
C GLU A 292 18.34 8.52 9.01
N ALA A 293 17.08 8.88 8.80
CA ALA A 293 16.66 10.27 8.74
C ALA A 293 16.90 10.99 10.06
N ILE A 294 16.59 10.36 11.20
CA ILE A 294 16.82 10.94 12.54
C ILE A 294 18.31 11.03 12.83
N LEU A 295 19.09 9.98 12.56
CA LEU A 295 20.54 9.98 12.78
C LEU A 295 21.26 10.96 11.85
N GLY A 296 20.76 11.17 10.63
CA GLY A 296 21.24 12.18 9.71
C GLY A 296 21.05 13.61 10.24
N ALA A 297 19.90 13.87 10.86
CA ALA A 297 19.60 15.16 11.50
C ALA A 297 20.35 15.34 12.85
N PHE A 298 20.55 14.25 13.58
CA PHE A 298 21.17 14.22 14.91
C PHE A 298 22.26 13.14 15.01
N PRO A 299 23.43 13.34 14.38
CA PRO A 299 24.49 12.31 14.26
C PRO A 299 25.06 11.85 15.61
N ASP A 300 24.99 12.70 16.63
CA ASP A 300 25.48 12.40 17.98
C ASP A 300 24.42 11.74 18.88
N SER A 301 23.19 11.54 18.35
CA SER A 301 22.12 10.87 19.07
C SER A 301 22.28 9.35 19.01
N ASN A 302 21.74 8.66 19.99
CA ASN A 302 21.55 7.21 19.97
C ASN A 302 20.09 6.87 19.65
N ALA A 303 19.48 7.60 18.73
CA ALA A 303 18.09 7.43 18.37
C ALA A 303 17.80 5.99 17.96
N GLU A 304 16.82 5.40 18.61
CA GLU A 304 16.32 4.05 18.36
C GLU A 304 14.80 4.12 18.25
N ILE A 305 14.27 3.58 17.17
CA ILE A 305 12.82 3.49 16.96
C ILE A 305 12.36 2.10 17.37
N ARG A 306 11.27 2.03 18.12
CA ARG A 306 10.57 0.79 18.46
C ARG A 306 9.13 0.87 18.03
N TYR A 307 8.51 -0.29 17.82
CA TYR A 307 7.15 -0.39 17.28
C TYR A 307 6.21 -1.13 18.25
N ILE A 308 4.99 -0.60 18.35
CA ILE A 308 3.87 -1.26 19.00
C ILE A 308 2.87 -1.60 17.89
N VAL A 309 2.68 -2.89 17.63
CA VAL A 309 1.75 -3.38 16.58
C VAL A 309 0.30 -3.28 17.04
N GLY A 310 0.03 -3.58 18.32
CA GLY A 310 -1.29 -3.48 18.91
C GLY A 310 -1.21 -3.29 20.41
N LEU A 311 -2.19 -2.56 20.93
CA LEU A 311 -2.37 -2.33 22.36
C LEU A 311 -3.61 -3.08 22.84
N GLU A 312 -3.59 -3.56 24.08
CA GLU A 312 -4.81 -4.04 24.73
C GLU A 312 -5.61 -2.84 25.25
N GLY A 313 -6.89 -2.83 24.92
CA GLY A 313 -7.85 -1.83 25.34
C GLY A 313 -8.78 -2.30 26.46
N PRO A 314 -9.79 -1.49 26.80
CA PRO A 314 -10.79 -1.84 27.78
C PRO A 314 -11.48 -3.17 27.48
N GLY A 315 -11.62 -4.00 28.51
CA GLY A 315 -12.27 -5.32 28.36
C GLY A 315 -11.39 -6.40 27.74
N GLY A 316 -10.08 -6.15 27.59
CA GLY A 316 -9.13 -7.10 27.04
C GLY A 316 -9.20 -7.23 25.51
N ILE A 317 -9.70 -6.21 24.82
CA ILE A 317 -9.73 -6.17 23.35
C ILE A 317 -8.31 -5.93 22.86
N GLN A 318 -7.76 -6.89 22.14
CA GLN A 318 -6.46 -6.74 21.51
C GLN A 318 -6.61 -5.92 20.23
N GLY A 319 -6.03 -4.72 20.20
CA GLY A 319 -5.97 -3.89 19.01
C GLY A 319 -4.90 -4.35 18.02
N GLY A 320 -5.02 -3.91 16.80
CA GLY A 320 -4.04 -4.17 15.76
C GLY A 320 -4.50 -3.75 14.37
N PRO A 321 -3.67 -3.96 13.35
CA PRO A 321 -3.98 -3.57 11.99
C PRO A 321 -5.14 -4.37 11.42
N GLN A 322 -5.95 -3.73 10.58
CA GLN A 322 -6.99 -4.44 9.86
C GLN A 322 -6.40 -5.27 8.72
N VAL A 323 -7.03 -6.40 8.46
CA VAL A 323 -6.76 -7.27 7.30
C VAL A 323 -8.05 -7.41 6.52
N THR A 324 -8.01 -7.09 5.26
CA THR A 324 -9.08 -7.47 4.33
C THR A 324 -8.66 -8.79 3.69
N PRO A 325 -9.40 -9.88 3.89
CA PRO A 325 -9.00 -11.20 3.41
C PRO A 325 -8.77 -11.27 1.90
N ASN A 326 -9.41 -10.38 1.17
CA ASN A 326 -9.36 -10.33 -0.28
C ASN A 326 -8.94 -8.93 -0.69
N ALA A 327 -7.64 -8.75 -0.98
CA ALA A 327 -7.06 -7.47 -1.33
C ALA A 327 -7.80 -6.81 -2.51
N GLN A 328 -8.64 -5.84 -2.18
CA GLN A 328 -9.34 -5.00 -3.14
C GLN A 328 -8.70 -3.60 -3.05
N ASP A 329 -7.66 -3.38 -3.82
CA ASP A 329 -7.02 -2.06 -3.91
C ASP A 329 -7.05 -1.58 -5.37
N LEU A 330 -6.56 -0.36 -5.57
CA LEU A 330 -6.29 0.17 -6.90
C LEU A 330 -5.40 -0.80 -7.68
N GLY A 331 -5.93 -1.32 -8.77
CA GLY A 331 -5.18 -2.16 -9.68
C GLY A 331 -4.90 -1.45 -11.00
N THR A 332 -4.55 -2.21 -12.02
CA THR A 332 -4.40 -1.73 -13.39
C THR A 332 -5.47 -2.33 -14.27
N ALA A 333 -6.22 -1.47 -14.95
CA ALA A 333 -7.23 -1.84 -15.91
C ALA A 333 -6.78 -1.48 -17.33
N LEU A 334 -7.13 -2.32 -18.30
CA LEU A 334 -7.05 -1.96 -19.72
C LEU A 334 -8.35 -1.29 -20.15
N THR A 335 -8.23 -0.24 -20.96
CA THR A 335 -9.40 0.43 -21.54
C THR A 335 -9.77 -0.22 -22.88
N THR A 336 -10.97 0.08 -23.38
CA THR A 336 -11.44 -0.38 -24.69
C THR A 336 -10.74 0.33 -25.86
N ALA A 337 -9.79 1.23 -25.62
CA ALA A 337 -8.90 1.77 -26.64
C ALA A 337 -7.80 0.79 -27.02
N ALA A 338 -7.35 -0.04 -26.07
CA ALA A 338 -6.33 -1.03 -26.35
C ALA A 338 -6.82 -2.05 -27.38
N THR A 339 -6.07 -2.18 -28.46
CA THR A 339 -6.26 -3.25 -29.44
C THR A 339 -5.95 -4.62 -28.86
N PRO A 340 -6.39 -5.73 -29.47
CA PRO A 340 -6.02 -7.05 -29.00
C PRO A 340 -4.50 -7.27 -28.91
N GLU A 341 -3.73 -6.69 -29.83
CA GLU A 341 -2.27 -6.75 -29.87
C GLU A 341 -1.64 -5.97 -28.70
N GLU A 342 -2.17 -4.79 -28.36
CA GLU A 342 -1.71 -3.98 -27.22
C GLU A 342 -2.09 -4.63 -25.91
N ALA A 343 -3.30 -5.19 -25.78
CA ALA A 343 -3.73 -5.92 -24.60
C ALA A 343 -2.86 -7.17 -24.35
N GLN A 344 -2.51 -7.92 -25.42
CA GLN A 344 -1.59 -9.05 -25.34
C GLN A 344 -0.19 -8.59 -24.90
N ALA A 345 0.35 -7.53 -25.54
CA ALA A 345 1.67 -7.00 -25.20
C ALA A 345 1.75 -6.49 -23.74
N PHE A 346 0.67 -5.91 -23.22
CA PHE A 346 0.58 -5.53 -21.82
C PHE A 346 0.65 -6.74 -20.89
N PHE A 347 -0.05 -7.82 -21.20
CA PHE A 347 0.00 -9.04 -20.39
C PHE A 347 1.31 -9.81 -20.57
N ASP A 348 1.93 -9.82 -21.75
CA ASP A 348 3.28 -10.35 -21.95
C ASP A 348 4.31 -9.58 -21.09
N MET A 349 4.14 -8.26 -20.94
CA MET A 349 4.97 -7.45 -20.06
C MET A 349 4.75 -7.82 -18.58
N LEU A 350 3.51 -8.01 -18.13
CA LEU A 350 3.24 -8.48 -16.75
C LEU A 350 3.82 -9.88 -16.51
N GLU A 351 3.62 -10.81 -17.44
CA GLU A 351 4.19 -12.17 -17.35
C GLU A 351 5.72 -12.12 -17.22
N TRP A 352 6.37 -11.28 -18.05
CA TRP A 352 7.81 -11.07 -18.00
C TRP A 352 8.26 -10.46 -16.66
N GLN A 353 7.53 -9.50 -16.11
CA GLN A 353 7.84 -8.91 -14.80
C GLN A 353 7.83 -9.94 -13.66
N TYR A 354 7.00 -10.97 -13.77
CA TYR A 354 6.91 -12.06 -12.77
C TYR A 354 7.89 -13.21 -13.04
N THR A 355 8.57 -13.21 -14.18
CA THR A 355 9.47 -14.27 -14.61
C THR A 355 10.87 -13.73 -14.92
N ASP A 356 11.27 -13.65 -16.20
CA ASP A 356 12.61 -13.28 -16.63
C ASP A 356 13.01 -11.83 -16.24
N GLY A 357 12.06 -10.93 -16.11
CA GLY A 357 12.26 -9.54 -15.71
C GLY A 357 12.32 -9.32 -14.20
N TYR A 358 12.01 -10.34 -13.40
CA TYR A 358 11.83 -10.18 -11.96
C TYR A 358 13.04 -9.55 -11.24
N GLU A 359 14.26 -9.97 -11.58
CA GLU A 359 15.48 -9.41 -11.00
C GLU A 359 15.65 -7.93 -11.37
N LEU A 360 15.45 -7.58 -12.64
CA LEU A 360 15.51 -6.18 -13.08
C LEU A 360 14.48 -5.32 -12.34
N MET A 361 13.25 -5.81 -12.23
CA MET A 361 12.15 -5.08 -11.61
C MET A 361 12.29 -4.93 -10.10
N THR A 362 12.98 -5.89 -9.44
CA THR A 362 13.13 -5.89 -7.98
C THR A 362 14.48 -5.35 -7.52
N MET A 363 15.56 -5.64 -8.20
CA MET A 363 16.92 -5.29 -7.81
C MET A 363 17.55 -4.20 -8.69
N GLY A 364 17.03 -4.03 -9.92
CA GLY A 364 17.63 -3.15 -10.92
C GLY A 364 18.83 -3.79 -11.61
N VAL A 365 19.95 -3.08 -11.67
CA VAL A 365 21.14 -3.48 -12.44
C VAL A 365 22.30 -3.81 -11.52
N GLN A 366 22.83 -5.03 -11.65
CA GLN A 366 23.99 -5.48 -10.88
C GLN A 366 25.19 -4.54 -11.06
N ASP A 367 25.97 -4.36 -10.01
CA ASP A 367 27.12 -3.46 -9.92
C ASP A 367 26.77 -1.95 -10.04
N VAL A 368 25.47 -1.62 -10.20
CA VAL A 368 24.95 -0.24 -10.22
C VAL A 368 24.01 -0.02 -9.05
N THR A 369 22.91 -0.79 -8.99
CA THR A 369 21.88 -0.65 -7.98
C THR A 369 21.96 -1.73 -6.90
N PHE A 370 22.65 -2.84 -7.15
CA PHE A 370 22.91 -3.88 -6.17
C PHE A 370 24.25 -4.58 -6.41
N ASP A 371 24.77 -5.18 -5.36
CA ASP A 371 25.96 -6.01 -5.38
C ASP A 371 25.63 -7.44 -4.93
N VAL A 372 26.36 -8.43 -5.46
CA VAL A 372 26.28 -9.81 -4.98
C VAL A 372 27.48 -10.08 -4.07
N GLY A 373 27.22 -10.38 -2.80
CA GLY A 373 28.24 -10.67 -1.81
C GLY A 373 28.96 -12.00 -2.06
N GLU A 374 30.06 -12.25 -1.33
CA GLU A 374 30.79 -13.53 -1.37
C GLU A 374 29.92 -14.73 -0.93
N ASP A 375 28.86 -14.46 -0.18
CA ASP A 375 27.82 -15.41 0.25
C ASP A 375 26.79 -15.72 -0.85
N GLY A 376 26.88 -15.07 -2.00
CA GLY A 376 25.96 -15.21 -3.12
C GLY A 376 24.62 -14.46 -2.92
N ILE A 377 24.48 -13.66 -1.86
CA ILE A 377 23.27 -12.87 -1.60
C ILE A 377 23.37 -11.52 -2.30
N ALA A 378 22.35 -11.19 -3.08
CA ALA A 378 22.21 -9.88 -3.68
C ALA A 378 21.77 -8.85 -2.62
N ARG A 379 22.42 -7.68 -2.62
CA ARG A 379 22.12 -6.57 -1.70
C ARG A 379 21.99 -5.27 -2.47
N ARG A 380 20.87 -4.57 -2.31
CA ARG A 380 20.70 -3.25 -2.91
C ARG A 380 21.73 -2.27 -2.33
N ARG A 381 22.19 -1.35 -3.18
CA ARG A 381 22.93 -0.17 -2.73
C ARG A 381 21.95 0.85 -2.16
N GLY A 382 22.39 1.61 -1.16
CA GLY A 382 21.57 2.71 -0.61
C GLY A 382 21.12 3.66 -1.73
N ARG A 383 19.85 4.06 -1.70
CA ARG A 383 19.27 4.94 -2.74
C ARG A 383 20.08 6.21 -2.95
N ASP A 384 20.53 6.82 -1.86
CA ASP A 384 21.32 8.06 -1.92
C ASP A 384 22.64 7.87 -2.67
N VAL A 385 23.31 6.72 -2.48
CA VAL A 385 24.53 6.36 -3.21
C VAL A 385 24.26 6.19 -4.70
N VAL A 386 23.13 5.53 -5.04
CA VAL A 386 22.72 5.35 -6.44
C VAL A 386 22.39 6.69 -7.08
N LEU A 387 21.60 7.55 -6.43
CA LEU A 387 21.20 8.86 -6.96
C LEU A 387 22.38 9.82 -7.13
N GLU A 388 23.36 9.77 -6.23
CA GLU A 388 24.58 10.60 -6.34
C GLU A 388 25.44 10.22 -7.54
N GLN A 389 25.55 8.91 -7.83
CA GLN A 389 26.44 8.38 -8.86
C GLN A 389 25.73 8.15 -10.21
N THR A 390 24.49 7.69 -10.16
CA THR A 390 23.71 7.24 -11.33
C THR A 390 22.22 7.60 -11.14
N PRO A 391 21.83 8.90 -11.21
CA PRO A 391 20.47 9.34 -10.90
C PRO A 391 19.38 8.74 -11.80
N ASP A 392 19.74 8.28 -13.00
CA ASP A 392 18.80 7.68 -13.95
C ASP A 392 18.48 6.21 -13.61
N TYR A 393 19.16 5.63 -12.59
CA TYR A 393 18.94 4.28 -12.07
C TYR A 393 18.11 4.26 -10.78
N ASP A 394 17.30 5.28 -10.52
CA ASP A 394 16.44 5.31 -9.34
C ASP A 394 15.42 4.17 -9.36
N LEU A 395 15.59 3.19 -8.46
CA LEU A 395 14.70 2.04 -8.34
C LEU A 395 13.25 2.39 -7.98
N TYR A 396 13.01 3.57 -7.38
CA TYR A 396 11.64 4.06 -7.16
C TYR A 396 10.86 4.29 -8.46
N MET A 397 11.57 4.37 -9.60
CA MET A 397 10.92 4.42 -10.90
C MET A 397 10.21 3.11 -11.23
N LEU A 398 10.78 1.98 -10.82
CA LEU A 398 10.19 0.66 -11.05
C LEU A 398 8.85 0.50 -10.34
N ASP A 399 8.66 1.06 -9.15
CA ASP A 399 7.36 1.07 -8.45
C ASP A 399 6.26 1.75 -9.27
N ARG A 400 6.63 2.59 -10.22
CA ARG A 400 5.69 3.32 -11.09
C ARG A 400 5.41 2.60 -12.39
N VAL A 401 6.35 1.76 -12.82
CA VAL A 401 6.25 0.88 -13.99
C VAL A 401 5.62 -0.46 -13.62
N PHE A 402 5.67 -0.85 -12.35
CA PHE A 402 4.93 -2.01 -11.84
C PHE A 402 3.44 -1.71 -11.82
N PHE A 403 2.70 -2.41 -12.65
CA PHE A 403 1.25 -2.32 -12.69
C PHE A 403 0.58 -3.28 -11.70
N ALA A 404 1.26 -4.37 -11.37
CA ALA A 404 0.86 -5.31 -10.36
C ALA A 404 2.11 -5.67 -9.55
N GLU A 405 2.15 -5.28 -8.29
CA GLU A 405 3.21 -5.72 -7.38
C GLU A 405 3.00 -7.22 -7.12
N PRO A 406 3.97 -8.08 -7.45
CA PRO A 406 3.83 -9.49 -7.14
C PRO A 406 3.68 -9.67 -5.62
N PRO A 407 2.87 -10.63 -5.15
CA PRO A 407 2.74 -10.92 -3.71
C PRO A 407 4.08 -11.14 -3.01
N ALA A 408 5.08 -11.67 -3.72
CA ALA A 408 6.45 -11.84 -3.24
C ALA A 408 7.19 -10.53 -2.96
N PHE A 409 6.70 -9.37 -3.44
CA PHE A 409 7.30 -8.06 -3.13
C PHE A 409 7.20 -7.74 -1.63
N PHE A 410 6.22 -8.31 -0.95
CA PHE A 410 6.03 -8.16 0.50
C PHE A 410 6.59 -9.32 1.33
N ASP A 411 7.42 -10.18 0.74
CA ASP A 411 8.17 -11.16 1.50
C ASP A 411 9.24 -10.46 2.35
N TYR A 412 8.98 -10.34 3.65
CA TYR A 412 9.88 -9.75 4.64
C TYR A 412 11.04 -10.70 5.00
N THR A 413 11.53 -11.45 4.05
CA THR A 413 12.74 -12.27 4.22
C THR A 413 13.98 -11.52 3.75
N ARG A 414 15.17 -12.03 4.12
CA ARG A 414 16.44 -11.52 3.56
C ARG A 414 16.56 -11.70 2.04
N GLN A 415 15.70 -12.48 1.42
CA GLN A 415 15.63 -12.61 -0.03
C GLN A 415 14.89 -11.44 -0.68
N ASN A 416 14.06 -10.71 0.12
CA ASN A 416 13.41 -9.51 -0.38
C ASN A 416 14.44 -8.38 -0.55
N PRO A 417 14.54 -7.78 -1.75
CA PRO A 417 15.52 -6.74 -2.04
C PRO A 417 15.45 -5.52 -1.13
N SER A 418 14.28 -5.16 -0.64
CA SER A 418 14.12 -3.98 0.23
C SER A 418 14.84 -4.09 1.58
N TRP A 419 15.29 -5.30 1.98
CA TRP A 419 15.98 -5.56 3.23
C TRP A 419 17.47 -5.81 3.08
N ASN A 420 17.99 -5.82 1.85
CA ASN A 420 19.38 -6.23 1.61
C ASN A 420 20.43 -5.24 2.11
N ASP A 421 20.09 -3.96 2.21
CA ASP A 421 20.93 -2.87 2.72
C ASP A 421 20.73 -2.59 4.22
N VAL A 422 19.79 -3.28 4.86
CA VAL A 422 19.47 -3.13 6.28
C VAL A 422 20.41 -3.97 7.14
N SER A 423 20.88 -3.44 8.27
CA SER A 423 21.74 -4.19 9.21
C SER A 423 21.05 -5.45 9.73
N ASP A 424 21.84 -6.47 10.11
CA ASP A 424 21.28 -7.74 10.62
C ASP A 424 20.44 -7.55 11.89
N ASP A 425 20.86 -6.65 12.78
CA ASP A 425 20.16 -6.36 14.03
C ASP A 425 18.81 -5.69 13.73
N MET A 426 18.79 -4.68 12.86
CA MET A 426 17.56 -3.98 12.46
C MET A 426 16.61 -4.91 11.69
N PHE A 427 17.14 -5.70 10.75
CA PHE A 427 16.35 -6.67 10.02
C PHE A 427 15.71 -7.70 10.97
N GLY A 428 16.49 -8.21 11.94
CA GLY A 428 16.00 -9.15 12.95
C GLY A 428 14.86 -8.55 13.76
N TYR A 429 15.02 -7.32 14.24
CA TYR A 429 14.01 -6.61 15.00
C TYR A 429 12.71 -6.37 14.20
N VAL A 430 12.82 -5.81 13.00
CA VAL A 430 11.63 -5.55 12.17
C VAL A 430 10.94 -6.83 11.75
N SER A 431 11.70 -7.91 11.46
CA SER A 431 11.12 -9.23 11.18
C SER A 431 10.35 -9.80 12.38
N GLU A 432 10.83 -9.58 13.61
CA GLU A 432 10.11 -9.95 14.82
C GLU A 432 8.81 -9.15 14.96
N VAL A 433 8.88 -7.83 14.78
CA VAL A 433 7.71 -6.93 14.82
C VAL A 433 6.67 -7.38 13.80
N LEU A 434 7.06 -7.57 12.54
CA LEU A 434 6.16 -8.00 11.48
C LEU A 434 5.63 -9.42 11.70
N GLY A 435 6.45 -10.31 12.27
CA GLY A 435 6.04 -11.66 12.67
C GLY A 435 4.99 -11.68 13.79
N SER A 436 4.84 -10.59 14.55
CA SER A 436 3.80 -10.45 15.57
C SER A 436 2.44 -10.00 15.01
N VAL A 437 2.41 -9.44 13.80
CA VAL A 437 1.20 -8.89 13.16
C VAL A 437 0.04 -9.88 13.12
N PRO A 438 0.22 -11.16 12.73
CA PRO A 438 -0.90 -12.10 12.67
C PRO A 438 -1.65 -12.27 13.98
N ALA A 439 -0.98 -12.14 15.13
CA ALA A 439 -1.62 -12.23 16.45
C ALA A 439 -2.49 -11.02 16.81
N HIS A 440 -2.35 -9.92 16.08
CA HIS A 440 -3.01 -8.63 16.35
C HIS A 440 -3.97 -8.19 15.21
N GLN A 441 -4.16 -9.04 14.19
CA GLN A 441 -4.97 -8.67 13.04
C GLN A 441 -6.47 -8.60 13.38
N VAL A 442 -7.12 -7.55 12.89
CA VAL A 442 -8.59 -7.41 12.93
C VAL A 442 -9.13 -7.66 11.52
N THR A 443 -9.99 -8.68 11.39
CA THR A 443 -10.58 -9.01 10.09
C THR A 443 -11.61 -7.98 9.69
N ASN A 444 -11.46 -7.40 8.48
CA ASN A 444 -12.47 -6.57 7.85
C ASN A 444 -13.30 -7.42 6.88
N TYR A 445 -14.59 -7.54 7.14
CA TYR A 445 -15.52 -8.33 6.34
C TYR A 445 -16.14 -7.57 5.16
N LEU A 446 -15.60 -6.41 4.79
CA LEU A 446 -15.99 -5.75 3.55
C LEU A 446 -15.43 -6.53 2.36
N VAL A 447 -16.21 -7.49 1.87
CA VAL A 447 -15.88 -8.32 0.70
C VAL A 447 -16.72 -7.82 -0.47
N ASN A 448 -16.07 -7.65 -1.62
CA ASN A 448 -16.68 -7.29 -2.89
C ASN A 448 -17.26 -5.85 -2.96
N ALA A 449 -16.35 -4.88 -2.97
CA ALA A 449 -16.68 -3.48 -3.27
C ALA A 449 -17.26 -3.26 -4.69
N SER A 450 -17.39 -4.30 -5.51
CA SER A 450 -18.03 -4.20 -6.84
C SER A 450 -19.56 -4.34 -6.80
N ASP A 451 -20.16 -4.58 -5.61
CA ASP A 451 -21.61 -4.52 -5.47
C ASP A 451 -22.11 -3.07 -5.67
N PRO A 452 -23.07 -2.83 -6.61
CA PRO A 452 -23.53 -1.48 -6.91
C PRO A 452 -24.10 -0.72 -5.70
N VAL A 453 -24.74 -1.40 -4.74
CA VAL A 453 -25.28 -0.76 -3.54
C VAL A 453 -24.16 -0.27 -2.63
N ILE A 454 -23.08 -1.05 -2.51
CA ILE A 454 -21.88 -0.66 -1.75
C ILE A 454 -21.21 0.52 -2.44
N LEU A 455 -20.90 0.40 -3.72
CA LEU A 455 -20.20 1.42 -4.50
C LEU A 455 -20.92 2.78 -4.51
N ASP A 456 -22.24 2.77 -4.66
CA ASP A 456 -23.04 4.02 -4.76
C ASP A 456 -23.11 4.79 -3.44
N ASN A 457 -22.88 4.12 -2.29
CA ASN A 457 -23.14 4.70 -0.97
C ASN A 457 -21.90 4.77 -0.06
N LEU A 458 -20.88 3.91 -0.27
CA LEU A 458 -19.76 3.77 0.66
C LEU A 458 -19.00 5.09 0.85
N ALA A 459 -18.69 5.81 -0.22
CA ALA A 459 -17.95 7.07 -0.15
C ALA A 459 -18.66 8.17 0.67
N ALA A 460 -20.01 8.20 0.61
CA ALA A 460 -20.79 9.12 1.43
C ALA A 460 -20.75 8.72 2.92
N ILE A 461 -20.78 7.42 3.21
CA ILE A 461 -20.65 6.88 4.57
C ILE A 461 -19.25 7.19 5.12
N GLU A 462 -18.19 6.96 4.35
CA GLU A 462 -16.81 7.30 4.69
C GLU A 462 -16.66 8.78 5.06
N SER A 463 -17.17 9.67 4.20
CA SER A 463 -17.12 11.11 4.45
C SER A 463 -17.82 11.52 5.74
N LEU A 464 -18.91 10.84 6.13
CA LEU A 464 -19.61 11.09 7.39
C LEU A 464 -18.78 10.60 8.58
N VAL A 465 -18.12 9.46 8.45
CA VAL A 465 -17.21 8.93 9.48
C VAL A 465 -16.04 9.90 9.69
N ASP A 466 -15.41 10.36 8.62
CA ASP A 466 -14.30 11.32 8.67
C ASP A 466 -14.69 12.64 9.33
N GLU A 467 -15.86 13.19 8.92
CA GLU A 467 -16.39 14.41 9.54
C GLU A 467 -16.61 14.21 11.04
N PHE A 468 -17.15 13.05 11.45
CA PHE A 468 -17.42 12.78 12.85
C PHE A 468 -16.15 12.64 13.67
N TYR A 469 -15.11 11.97 13.16
CA TYR A 469 -13.78 11.93 13.77
C TYR A 469 -13.24 13.34 14.01
N ALA A 470 -13.18 14.16 12.97
CA ALA A 470 -12.62 15.50 13.05
C ALA A 470 -13.39 16.37 14.07
N ARG A 471 -14.72 16.34 14.02
CA ARG A 471 -15.57 17.10 14.95
C ARG A 471 -15.41 16.63 16.39
N ALA A 472 -15.43 15.32 16.61
CA ALA A 472 -15.33 14.75 17.95
C ALA A 472 -14.00 15.06 18.62
N ILE A 473 -12.88 15.05 17.88
CA ILE A 473 -11.55 15.28 18.43
C ILE A 473 -11.25 16.78 18.57
N LEU A 474 -11.55 17.58 17.53
CA LEU A 474 -11.05 18.95 17.40
C LEU A 474 -12.03 20.02 17.94
N THR A 475 -13.33 19.72 18.07
CA THR A 475 -14.31 20.73 18.50
C THR A 475 -14.33 20.82 20.04
N PRO A 476 -14.08 22.01 20.61
CA PRO A 476 -14.25 22.22 22.04
C PRO A 476 -15.70 21.88 22.49
N ASP A 477 -15.84 21.33 23.69
CA ASP A 477 -17.16 21.02 24.30
C ASP A 477 -18.09 20.13 23.43
N PHE A 478 -17.53 19.31 22.53
CA PHE A 478 -18.30 18.38 21.70
C PHE A 478 -18.89 17.27 22.57
N ASP A 479 -20.21 17.19 22.58
CA ASP A 479 -20.95 16.14 23.29
C ASP A 479 -21.06 14.90 22.38
N ILE A 480 -20.14 13.97 22.56
CA ILE A 480 -20.05 12.74 21.72
C ILE A 480 -21.37 11.95 21.81
N ASP A 481 -22.00 11.85 22.99
CA ASP A 481 -23.21 11.02 23.15
C ASP A 481 -24.39 11.56 22.36
N SER A 482 -24.67 12.85 22.46
CA SER A 482 -25.79 13.45 21.73
C SER A 482 -25.54 13.55 20.22
N GLU A 483 -24.30 13.82 19.82
CA GLU A 483 -23.92 13.93 18.41
C GLU A 483 -23.82 12.55 17.72
N PHE A 484 -23.55 11.48 18.47
CA PHE A 484 -23.50 10.13 17.94
C PHE A 484 -24.86 9.64 17.44
N GLU A 485 -25.94 9.95 18.15
CA GLU A 485 -27.30 9.63 17.68
C GLU A 485 -27.62 10.35 16.36
N ALA A 486 -27.22 11.61 16.24
CA ALA A 486 -27.38 12.35 14.98
C ALA A 486 -26.50 11.80 13.85
N PHE A 487 -25.30 11.33 14.18
CA PHE A 487 -24.41 10.67 13.25
C PHE A 487 -25.01 9.36 12.71
N LEU A 488 -25.55 8.50 13.57
CA LEU A 488 -26.22 7.27 13.14
C LEU A 488 -27.42 7.55 12.20
N GLN A 489 -28.22 8.61 12.50
CA GLN A 489 -29.30 9.03 11.61
C GLN A 489 -28.78 9.51 10.24
N ARG A 490 -27.63 10.18 10.20
CA ARG A 490 -27.00 10.60 8.94
C ARG A 490 -26.48 9.42 8.14
N LEU A 491 -25.86 8.42 8.79
CA LEU A 491 -25.44 7.18 8.15
C LEU A 491 -26.63 6.45 7.52
N GLU A 492 -27.75 6.35 8.26
CA GLU A 492 -28.95 5.71 7.77
C GLU A 492 -29.59 6.48 6.59
N ALA A 493 -29.58 7.82 6.64
CA ALA A 493 -30.03 8.66 5.53
C ALA A 493 -29.16 8.51 4.26
N ASN A 494 -27.94 7.96 4.40
CA ASN A 494 -27.02 7.59 3.32
C ASN A 494 -26.99 6.08 3.09
N ASN A 495 -28.11 5.40 3.32
CA ASN A 495 -28.36 3.99 3.00
C ASN A 495 -27.47 2.97 3.75
N LEU A 496 -26.99 3.26 4.97
CA LEU A 496 -26.19 2.31 5.74
C LEU A 496 -26.84 0.93 5.85
N SER A 497 -28.16 0.87 6.12
CA SER A 497 -28.91 -0.41 6.18
C SER A 497 -28.82 -1.20 4.88
N ALA A 498 -28.95 -0.55 3.72
CA ALA A 498 -28.86 -1.21 2.43
C ALA A 498 -27.44 -1.73 2.16
N VAL A 499 -26.41 -0.94 2.49
CA VAL A 499 -25.00 -1.36 2.40
C VAL A 499 -24.73 -2.54 3.35
N THR A 500 -25.24 -2.46 4.58
CA THR A 500 -25.12 -3.54 5.57
C THR A 500 -25.75 -4.85 5.06
N ASP A 501 -26.92 -4.77 4.44
CA ASP A 501 -27.61 -5.95 3.87
C ASP A 501 -26.82 -6.52 2.67
N ALA A 502 -26.25 -5.67 1.81
CA ALA A 502 -25.37 -6.09 0.72
C ALA A 502 -24.10 -6.78 1.24
N VAL A 503 -23.41 -6.21 2.23
CA VAL A 503 -22.25 -6.83 2.87
C VAL A 503 -22.60 -8.19 3.46
N ASN A 504 -23.75 -8.32 4.15
CA ASN A 504 -24.18 -9.61 4.71
C ASN A 504 -24.61 -10.63 3.65
N ALA A 505 -25.10 -10.20 2.49
CA ALA A 505 -25.41 -11.11 1.40
C ALA A 505 -24.16 -11.74 0.77
N LEU A 506 -23.04 -11.02 0.82
CA LEU A 506 -21.75 -11.45 0.29
C LEU A 506 -20.97 -12.34 1.28
N ASN A 507 -21.17 -12.12 2.58
CA ASN A 507 -20.51 -12.84 3.67
C ASN A 507 -21.49 -13.86 4.28
N SER A 508 -21.74 -14.99 3.61
CA SER A 508 -22.49 -16.07 4.26
C SER A 508 -21.71 -16.62 5.46
N VAL A 509 -22.41 -17.06 6.51
CA VAL A 509 -21.78 -17.64 7.72
C VAL A 509 -20.82 -18.78 7.37
N GLU A 510 -21.07 -19.54 6.30
CA GLU A 510 -20.18 -20.61 5.79
C GLU A 510 -18.86 -20.05 5.20
N ALA A 511 -18.88 -18.85 4.61
CA ALA A 511 -17.69 -18.19 4.12
C ALA A 511 -16.85 -17.61 5.28
N ILE A 512 -17.51 -17.12 6.34
CA ILE A 512 -16.84 -16.61 7.55
C ILE A 512 -16.13 -17.74 8.30
N ASP A 513 -16.78 -18.90 8.46
CA ASP A 513 -16.21 -20.09 9.12
C ASP A 513 -15.04 -20.70 8.31
N ALA A 514 -15.08 -20.59 6.98
CA ALA A 514 -14.00 -21.05 6.10
C ALA A 514 -12.73 -20.19 6.22
N LEU A 515 -12.88 -18.88 6.41
CA LEU A 515 -11.76 -17.94 6.60
C LEU A 515 -11.11 -18.06 7.99
N GLY A 516 -11.90 -18.40 9.03
CA GLY A 516 -11.40 -18.63 10.39
C GLY A 516 -10.73 -20.00 10.61
N SER A 517 -10.80 -20.92 9.62
CA SER A 517 -10.22 -22.27 9.70
C SER A 517 -8.94 -22.46 8.86
N ALA A 518 -8.50 -21.42 8.15
CA ALA A 518 -7.20 -21.43 7.45
C ALA A 518 -6.11 -20.88 8.42
N GLU A 519 -5.79 -21.67 9.46
CA GLU A 519 -4.60 -21.54 10.29
C GLU A 519 -3.35 -22.07 9.56
#